data_2154a68b1d3eb07bf624e26e01f01dd7
#
_entry.id   2154a68b1d3eb07bf624e26e01f01dd7
#
_cell.length_a   1.000
_cell.length_b   1.000
_cell.length_c   1.000
_cell.angle_alpha   90.00
_cell.angle_beta   90.00
_cell.angle_gamma   90.00
#
_symmetry.space_group_name_H-M   'P 1'
#
loop_
_entity.id
_entity.type
_entity.pdbx_description
1 polymer ?
#
loop_
_entity_poly.entity_id
_entity_poly.type
_entity_poly.pdbx_seq_one_letter_code
_entity_poly.pdbx_strand_id
1 'polypeptide(L)'
;MGTVEGKKQEKRRALLEAAYDLFLERGAAKTSVEDITSRAKVAKGTFYLYFQDKGAVMQALLGRVSYQLLSDAVSYTHLTLP
;
A
#
# COMPACT_ATOMS: atom_id res chain seq x y z
N MET A 1 -0.71 -24.47 7.04
CA MET A 1 -1.06 -23.68 6.21
C MET A 1 -0.97 -22.26 6.59
N GLY A 2 -0.16 -21.56 6.57
CA GLY A 2 0.08 -20.15 6.58
C GLY A 2 -0.92 -19.24 7.26
N THR A 3 -1.55 -19.69 8.34
CA THR A 3 -2.52 -18.80 8.99
C THR A 3 -1.86 -17.56 9.53
N VAL A 4 -0.64 -17.70 10.06
CA VAL A 4 0.09 -16.55 10.58
C VAL A 4 0.42 -15.58 9.46
N GLU A 5 0.89 -16.11 8.34
CA GLU A 5 1.19 -15.28 7.19
C GLU A 5 -0.07 -14.64 6.63
N GLY A 6 -1.17 -15.38 6.63
CA GLY A 6 -2.43 -14.82 6.16
C GLY A 6 -2.86 -13.64 6.99
N LYS A 7 -2.73 -13.75 8.32
CA LYS A 7 -3.10 -12.66 9.19
C LYS A 7 -2.19 -11.46 9.01
N LYS A 8 -0.90 -11.70 8.81
CA LYS A 8 0.03 -10.61 8.54
C LYS A 8 -0.36 -9.89 7.25
N GLN A 9 -0.67 -10.66 6.22
CA GLN A 9 -1.07 -10.09 4.94
C GLN A 9 -2.35 -9.30 5.08
N GLU A 10 -3.29 -9.79 5.89
CA GLU A 10 -4.54 -9.09 6.09
C GLU A 10 -4.33 -7.74 6.73
N LYS A 11 -3.49 -7.66 7.76
CA LYS A 11 -3.23 -6.39 8.42
C LYS A 11 -2.51 -5.43 7.50
N ARG A 12 -1.54 -5.94 6.77
CA ARG A 12 -0.84 -5.09 5.82
C ARG A 12 -1.77 -4.58 4.75
N ARG A 13 -2.63 -5.45 4.25
CA ARG A 13 -3.61 -5.05 3.24
C ARG A 13 -4.57 -4.02 3.80
N ALA A 14 -5.04 -4.23 5.02
CA ALA A 14 -5.98 -3.29 5.64
C ALA A 14 -5.35 -1.91 5.74
N LEU A 15 -4.07 -1.85 6.11
CA LEU A 15 -3.37 -0.59 6.20
C LEU A 15 -3.24 0.08 4.82
N LEU A 16 -2.92 -0.70 3.81
CA LEU A 16 -2.80 -0.18 2.46
C LEU A 16 -4.14 0.33 1.93
N GLU A 17 -5.20 -0.43 2.16
CA GLU A 17 -6.52 -0.02 1.69
C GLU A 17 -6.99 1.22 2.41
N ALA A 18 -6.77 1.28 3.73
CA ALA A 18 -7.15 2.46 4.49
C ALA A 18 -6.40 3.69 4.00
N ALA A 19 -5.11 3.53 3.77
CA ALA A 19 -4.30 4.64 3.29
C ALA A 19 -4.74 5.08 1.90
N TYR A 20 -5.02 4.13 1.04
CA TYR A 20 -5.47 4.44 -0.31
C TYR A 20 -6.75 5.27 -0.26
N ASP A 21 -7.71 4.81 0.53
CA ASP A 21 -8.98 5.53 0.65
C ASP A 21 -8.77 6.94 1.18
N LEU A 22 -7.96 7.07 2.23
CA LEU A 22 -7.72 8.38 2.85
C LEU A 22 -6.95 9.30 1.91
N PHE A 23 -6.00 8.75 1.19
CA PHE A 23 -5.24 9.56 0.23
C PHE A 23 -6.16 10.09 -0.87
N LEU A 24 -7.13 9.29 -1.28
CA LEU A 24 -8.09 9.76 -2.28
C LEU A 24 -9.05 10.78 -1.70
N GLU A 25 -9.44 10.59 -0.44
CA GLU A 25 -10.42 11.49 0.18
C GLU A 25 -9.83 12.85 0.50
N ARG A 26 -8.63 12.88 1.04
CA ARG A 26 -8.09 14.14 1.57
C ARG A 26 -6.64 14.38 1.16
N GLY A 27 -6.06 13.48 0.42
CA GLY A 27 -4.67 13.63 0.01
C GLY A 27 -3.70 13.11 1.05
N ALA A 28 -2.53 12.72 0.58
CA ALA A 28 -1.52 12.13 1.47
C ALA A 28 -1.04 13.15 2.49
N ALA A 29 -0.92 14.41 2.10
CA ALA A 29 -0.42 15.43 3.00
C ALA A 29 -1.31 15.61 4.23
N LYS A 30 -2.60 15.41 4.06
CA LYS A 30 -3.56 15.60 5.16
C LYS A 30 -3.92 14.30 5.84
N THR A 31 -3.21 13.23 5.56
CA THR A 31 -3.45 11.94 6.17
C THR A 31 -2.29 11.60 7.08
N SER A 32 -2.60 11.26 8.33
CA SER A 32 -1.57 10.87 9.28
C SER A 32 -1.54 9.35 9.43
N VAL A 33 -0.45 8.85 10.03
CA VAL A 33 -0.37 7.43 10.35
C VAL A 33 -1.53 7.03 11.25
N GLU A 34 -1.89 7.90 12.19
CA GLU A 34 -3.01 7.62 13.08
C GLU A 34 -4.32 7.50 12.32
N ASP A 35 -4.52 8.36 11.33
CA ASP A 35 -5.71 8.24 10.50
C ASP A 35 -5.77 6.88 9.82
N ILE A 36 -4.65 6.45 9.31
CA ILE A 36 -4.59 5.18 8.60
C ILE A 36 -4.87 4.02 9.54
N THR A 37 -4.22 4.02 10.69
CA THR A 37 -4.39 2.91 11.63
C THR A 37 -5.80 2.88 12.21
N SER A 38 -6.38 4.05 12.47
CA SER A 38 -7.75 4.11 12.95
C SER A 38 -8.71 3.54 11.92
N ARG A 39 -8.53 3.93 10.68
CA ARG A 39 -9.40 3.46 9.61
C ARG A 39 -9.26 1.96 9.39
N ALA A 40 -8.03 1.46 9.47
CA ALA A 40 -7.74 0.05 9.28
C ALA A 40 -8.07 -0.77 10.52
N LYS A 41 -8.33 -0.11 11.64
CA LYS A 41 -8.58 -0.78 12.92
C LYS A 41 -7.38 -1.61 13.33
N VAL A 42 -6.21 -1.05 13.18
CA VAL A 42 -4.93 -1.68 13.49
C VAL A 42 -4.20 -0.79 14.47
N ALA A 43 -3.49 -1.38 15.42
CA ALA A 43 -2.73 -0.62 16.37
C ALA A 43 -1.59 0.13 15.68
N LYS A 44 -1.26 1.30 16.23
CA LYS A 44 -0.18 2.11 15.66
C LYS A 44 1.14 1.35 15.67
N GLY A 45 1.40 0.61 16.74
CA GLY A 45 2.61 -0.20 16.79
C GLY A 45 2.66 -1.24 15.69
N THR A 46 1.51 -1.80 15.36
CA THR A 46 1.43 -2.77 14.29
C THR A 46 1.75 -2.14 12.95
N PHE A 47 1.34 -0.89 12.74
CA PHE A 47 1.68 -0.16 11.52
C PHE A 47 3.19 -0.17 11.32
N TYR A 48 3.94 0.13 12.38
CA TYR A 48 5.38 0.25 12.26
C TYR A 48 6.10 -1.09 12.11
N LEU A 49 5.36 -2.19 12.23
CA LEU A 49 5.92 -3.48 11.89
C LEU A 49 5.99 -3.69 10.38
N TYR A 50 5.12 -3.00 9.65
CA TYR A 50 5.05 -3.17 8.20
C TYR A 50 5.61 -2.00 7.43
N PHE A 51 5.49 -0.80 7.96
CA PHE A 51 5.88 0.40 7.25
C PHE A 51 6.62 1.33 8.18
N GLN A 52 7.67 1.92 7.67
CA GLN A 52 8.50 2.82 8.45
C GLN A 52 7.76 4.14 8.74
N ASP A 53 7.03 4.61 7.75
CA ASP A 53 6.28 5.86 7.89
C ASP A 53 5.23 5.90 6.77
N LYS A 54 4.52 7.04 6.72
CA LYS A 54 3.49 7.24 5.71
C LYS A 54 4.07 7.17 4.30
N GLY A 55 5.28 7.66 4.13
CA GLY A 55 5.94 7.61 2.84
C GLY A 55 6.15 6.20 2.34
N ALA A 56 6.46 5.29 3.26
CA ALA A 56 6.63 3.90 2.89
C ALA A 56 5.33 3.30 2.39
N VAL A 57 4.22 3.70 3.02
CA VAL A 57 2.90 3.25 2.56
C VAL A 57 2.62 3.78 1.16
N MET A 58 2.92 5.05 0.96
CA MET A 58 2.72 5.65 -0.35
C MET A 58 3.53 4.93 -1.42
N GLN A 59 4.79 4.62 -1.11
CA GLN A 59 5.63 3.91 -2.05
C GLN A 59 5.08 2.52 -2.34
N ALA A 60 4.55 1.84 -1.32
CA ALA A 60 3.98 0.52 -1.53
C ALA A 60 2.77 0.60 -2.46
N LEU A 61 1.94 1.63 -2.29
CA LEU A 61 0.78 1.81 -3.15
C LEU A 61 1.19 2.15 -4.57
N LEU A 62 2.14 3.06 -4.70
CA LEU A 62 2.64 3.44 -6.02
C LEU A 62 3.33 2.28 -6.68
N GLY A 63 4.05 1.49 -5.90
CA GLY A 63 4.73 0.33 -6.43
C GLY A 63 3.78 -0.68 -7.02
N ARG A 64 2.65 -0.88 -6.37
CA ARG A 64 1.64 -1.80 -6.91
C ARG A 64 1.12 -1.30 -8.25
N VAL A 65 0.79 -0.03 -8.29
CA VAL A 65 0.29 0.57 -9.53
C VAL A 65 1.37 0.53 -10.60
N SER A 66 2.57 0.91 -10.21
CA SER A 66 3.69 0.92 -11.15
C SER A 66 3.98 -0.47 -11.69
N TYR A 67 3.88 -1.46 -10.82
CA TYR A 67 4.15 -2.83 -11.25
C TYR A 67 3.17 -3.24 -12.34
N GLN A 68 1.91 -2.94 -12.15
CA GLN A 68 0.91 -3.27 -13.16
C GLN A 68 1.15 -2.51 -14.45
N LEU A 69 1.48 -1.23 -14.32
CA LEU A 69 1.77 -0.43 -15.50
C LEU A 69 3.02 -0.95 -16.22
N LEU A 70 4.02 -1.33 -15.44
CA LEU A 70 5.24 -1.88 -16.02
C LEU A 70 4.98 -3.20 -16.71
N SER A 71 4.11 -4.02 -16.14
CA SER A 71 3.74 -5.26 -16.79
C SER A 71 3.14 -5.00 -18.16
N ASP A 72 2.19 -4.07 -18.22
CA ASP A 72 1.58 -3.70 -19.47
C ASP A 72 2.60 -3.04 -20.39
N ALA A 73 3.41 -2.16 -19.85
CA ALA A 73 4.40 -1.46 -20.63
C ALA A 73 5.46 -2.40 -21.18
N VAL A 74 5.81 -3.41 -20.41
CA VAL A 74 6.79 -4.38 -20.88
C VAL A 74 6.26 -5.10 -22.11
N SER A 75 4.97 -5.44 -22.09
CA SER A 75 4.35 -6.04 -23.26
C SER A 75 4.47 -5.14 -24.47
N TYR A 76 4.13 -3.87 -24.26
CA TYR A 76 4.22 -2.90 -25.35
C TYR A 76 5.65 -2.65 -25.75
N THR A 77 6.51 -2.54 -24.75
CA THR A 77 7.91 -2.27 -25.04
C THR A 77 8.51 -3.39 -25.89
N HIS A 78 8.10 -4.59 -25.61
CA HIS A 78 8.54 -5.72 -26.40
C HIS A 78 8.13 -5.56 -27.86
N LEU A 79 6.94 -5.02 -28.05
CA LEU A 79 6.42 -4.83 -29.41
C LEU A 79 7.04 -3.61 -30.08
N THR A 80 7.28 -2.57 -29.30
CA THR A 80 7.74 -1.31 -29.88
C THR A 80 9.26 -1.19 -29.94
N LEU A 81 9.96 -1.89 -29.07
CA LEU A 81 11.42 -1.87 -29.06
C LEU A 81 11.93 -3.17 -29.60
N PRO A 82 12.28 -3.21 -30.81
CA PRO A 82 12.79 -4.42 -31.48
C PRO A 82 14.13 -4.85 -30.95
#